data_4fa9cb77aad065fec6b8f0e715b16fc8
#
_entry.id   4fa9cb77aad065fec6b8f0e715b16fc8
#
_cell.length_a   1.000
_cell.length_b   1.000
_cell.length_c   1.000
_cell.angle_alpha   90.00
_cell.angle_beta   90.00
_cell.angle_gamma   90.00
#
_symmetry.space_group_name_H-M   'P 1'
#
loop_
_entity.id
_entity.type
_entity.pdbx_description
1 polymer ?
#
loop_
_entity_poly.entity_id
_entity_poly.type
_entity_poly.pdbx_seq_one_letter_code
_entity_poly.pdbx_strand_id
1 'polypeptide(L)'
;GRVAGGHDGSRTPGGIKIKKGKLRGIESDGMMCSIEELGSSRDYYPDAPESGLYDMGQDAVVGSDAIEALGLHDVVFEYEITSNRVDCYSIIGIAREAAATFHKDFVLPDIKPTGNNENVNDMISVDVEDGDLCKRYCARMVKNIKLAPSPEWMQRRLAASGIRPINNIVDITNYVMEEYGQPMHAYDYDTIADHKIVVRRAKDKEVFCTLDGQDRTLDSSMLMICDGEKAIGLAGIMGGENSKITDDVKTMLFEAACFDGANIRISAKKAGLRTDASGKFEKGLDPYNAEAAINRACELIEELGAGEVVGGMVDVFPVKPEEKVLPFEPDKYNKLLGTDVSSDEMLKYFDKLEIEYNESDNTLHIPSFRQDLLRTCDMAEEVARFYGYDKIPVTLPSGESTSGKLSLIHISEPTRLL
;
A
#
# COMPACT_ATOMS: atom_id res chain seq x y z
N GLY A 1 -22.08 20.78 25.41
CA GLY A 1 -21.23 19.73 24.85
C GLY A 1 -20.82 18.72 25.92
N ARG A 2 -20.44 17.53 25.49
CA ARG A 2 -19.86 16.49 26.35
C ARG A 2 -18.35 16.44 26.08
N VAL A 3 -17.55 16.59 27.10
CA VAL A 3 -16.10 16.79 26.98
C VAL A 3 -15.37 15.66 27.69
N ALA A 4 -14.30 15.19 27.10
CA ALA A 4 -13.41 14.22 27.75
C ALA A 4 -12.62 14.89 28.89
N GLY A 5 -12.48 14.19 30.02
CA GLY A 5 -11.75 14.69 31.17
C GLY A 5 -10.89 13.61 31.84
N GLY A 6 -9.68 13.97 32.21
CA GLY A 6 -8.80 13.14 33.03
C GLY A 6 -9.02 13.42 34.51
N HIS A 7 -9.21 12.37 35.31
CA HIS A 7 -9.32 12.43 36.77
C HIS A 7 -7.95 12.42 37.47
N ASP A 8 -7.94 12.66 38.76
CA ASP A 8 -6.75 12.49 39.58
C ASP A 8 -6.10 11.11 39.38
N GLY A 9 -4.83 11.09 39.09
CA GLY A 9 -4.08 9.88 38.78
C GLY A 9 -3.96 9.52 37.31
N SER A 10 -4.81 10.06 36.40
CA SER A 10 -4.71 9.88 34.96
C SER A 10 -3.40 10.46 34.42
N ARG A 11 -2.92 9.91 33.30
CA ARG A 11 -1.77 10.44 32.55
C ARG A 11 -2.19 10.75 31.12
N THR A 12 -1.79 11.90 30.61
CA THR A 12 -1.90 12.18 29.20
C THR A 12 -0.78 11.48 28.42
N PRO A 13 -0.93 11.22 27.11
CA PRO A 13 0.13 10.67 26.28
C PRO A 13 1.43 11.49 26.32
N GLY A 14 1.34 12.82 26.49
CA GLY A 14 2.50 13.71 26.73
C GLY A 14 3.18 13.54 28.09
N GLY A 15 2.76 12.55 28.88
CA GLY A 15 3.38 12.21 30.18
C GLY A 15 2.94 13.05 31.38
N ILE A 16 2.04 14.01 31.18
CA ILE A 16 1.53 14.86 32.27
C ILE A 16 0.64 14.00 33.18
N LYS A 17 0.99 13.93 34.45
CA LYS A 17 0.15 13.30 35.47
C LYS A 17 -0.84 14.31 36.03
N ILE A 18 -2.12 14.05 35.81
CA ILE A 18 -3.20 14.85 36.35
C ILE A 18 -3.30 14.61 37.85
N LYS A 19 -3.35 15.69 38.63
CA LYS A 19 -3.43 15.64 40.09
C LYS A 19 -4.50 16.60 40.58
N LYS A 20 -5.16 16.22 41.67
CA LYS A 20 -6.02 17.14 42.44
C LYS A 20 -5.20 18.34 42.90
N GLY A 21 -5.72 19.54 42.72
CA GLY A 21 -5.02 20.77 43.02
C GLY A 21 -5.95 21.97 43.13
N LYS A 22 -5.35 23.16 43.30
CA LYS A 22 -6.07 24.44 43.27
C LYS A 22 -5.61 25.25 42.09
N LEU A 23 -6.55 25.64 41.23
CA LEU A 23 -6.30 26.55 40.11
C LEU A 23 -6.96 27.91 40.44
N ARG A 24 -6.16 28.96 40.54
CA ARG A 24 -6.63 30.30 40.91
C ARG A 24 -7.52 30.34 42.18
N GLY A 25 -7.19 29.49 43.18
CA GLY A 25 -7.92 29.40 44.45
C GLY A 25 -9.13 28.47 44.46
N ILE A 26 -9.54 27.90 43.32
CA ILE A 26 -10.65 26.99 43.19
C ILE A 26 -10.09 25.56 43.15
N GLU A 27 -10.71 24.63 43.88
CA GLU A 27 -10.32 23.23 43.86
C GLU A 27 -10.66 22.62 42.49
N SER A 28 -9.71 21.83 41.96
CA SER A 28 -9.84 21.09 40.69
C SER A 28 -9.49 19.63 40.94
N ASP A 29 -10.43 18.72 40.60
CA ASP A 29 -10.28 17.27 40.74
C ASP A 29 -9.84 16.59 39.44
N GLY A 30 -9.63 17.36 38.37
CA GLY A 30 -9.29 16.81 37.06
C GLY A 30 -8.98 17.89 36.02
N MET A 31 -8.82 17.48 34.79
CA MET A 31 -8.55 18.33 33.65
C MET A 31 -9.45 17.91 32.49
N MET A 32 -10.13 18.86 31.87
CA MET A 32 -10.80 18.65 30.59
C MET A 32 -9.75 18.69 29.48
N CYS A 33 -9.86 17.82 28.49
CA CYS A 33 -8.83 17.57 27.50
C CYS A 33 -9.21 18.08 26.09
N SER A 34 -8.23 18.57 25.38
CA SER A 34 -8.26 18.72 23.93
C SER A 34 -8.01 17.37 23.24
N ILE A 35 -8.17 17.30 21.92
CA ILE A 35 -7.90 16.08 21.18
C ILE A 35 -6.41 15.68 21.21
N GLU A 36 -5.51 16.66 21.24
CA GLU A 36 -4.07 16.45 21.36
C GLU A 36 -3.69 15.90 22.74
N GLU A 37 -4.35 16.36 23.81
CA GLU A 37 -4.14 15.84 25.16
C GLU A 37 -4.69 14.43 25.35
N LEU A 38 -5.60 13.99 24.46
CA LEU A 38 -6.07 12.61 24.39
C LEU A 38 -5.16 11.71 23.54
N GLY A 39 -4.14 12.28 22.87
CA GLY A 39 -3.15 11.53 22.09
C GLY A 39 -3.47 11.39 20.61
N SER A 40 -4.37 12.21 20.09
CA SER A 40 -4.68 12.27 18.69
C SER A 40 -4.42 13.67 18.10
N SER A 41 -4.90 13.98 16.91
CA SER A 41 -4.72 15.28 16.28
C SER A 41 -5.94 15.68 15.46
N ARG A 42 -6.00 16.96 15.06
CA ARG A 42 -7.02 17.47 14.15
C ARG A 42 -6.98 16.84 12.76
N ASP A 43 -5.85 16.26 12.37
CA ASP A 43 -5.76 15.54 11.10
C ASP A 43 -6.69 14.33 11.06
N TYR A 44 -6.91 13.69 12.22
CA TYR A 44 -7.82 12.54 12.34
C TYR A 44 -9.20 12.91 12.90
N TYR A 45 -9.30 14.07 13.54
CA TYR A 45 -10.54 14.62 14.10
C TYR A 45 -10.73 16.05 13.61
N PRO A 46 -11.16 16.25 12.34
CA PRO A 46 -11.23 17.57 11.71
C PRO A 46 -12.20 18.52 12.40
N ASP A 47 -13.20 18.00 13.11
CA ASP A 47 -14.16 18.79 13.89
C ASP A 47 -13.58 19.30 15.22
N ALA A 48 -12.38 18.85 15.60
CA ALA A 48 -11.73 19.35 16.81
C ALA A 48 -11.32 20.82 16.65
N PRO A 49 -11.56 21.67 17.68
CA PRO A 49 -11.18 23.07 17.60
C PRO A 49 -9.64 23.23 17.55
N GLU A 50 -9.17 24.29 16.91
CA GLU A 50 -7.74 24.60 16.82
C GLU A 50 -7.09 24.81 18.19
N SER A 51 -7.84 25.36 19.11
CA SER A 51 -7.45 25.45 20.52
C SER A 51 -8.70 25.34 21.38
N GLY A 52 -8.69 24.43 22.34
CA GLY A 52 -9.83 24.23 23.25
C GLY A 52 -10.17 22.78 23.48
N LEU A 53 -11.30 22.58 24.13
CA LEU A 53 -11.76 21.26 24.51
C LEU A 53 -12.44 20.56 23.33
N TYR A 54 -12.21 19.26 23.21
CA TYR A 54 -12.90 18.47 22.21
C TYR A 54 -14.33 18.12 22.65
N ASP A 55 -15.33 18.49 21.85
CA ASP A 55 -16.72 18.12 22.08
C ASP A 55 -16.98 16.74 21.45
N MET A 56 -17.23 15.75 22.28
CA MET A 56 -17.49 14.37 21.87
C MET A 56 -18.88 14.16 21.27
N GLY A 57 -19.66 15.22 21.08
CA GLY A 57 -21.01 15.15 20.55
C GLY A 57 -22.09 14.68 21.56
N GLN A 58 -23.31 14.57 21.06
CA GLN A 58 -24.47 14.25 21.92
C GLN A 58 -24.64 12.75 22.18
N ASP A 59 -24.00 11.91 21.40
CA ASP A 59 -24.10 10.45 21.50
C ASP A 59 -23.13 9.87 22.53
N ALA A 60 -22.12 10.64 22.95
CA ALA A 60 -21.19 10.21 23.98
C ALA A 60 -21.87 9.97 25.32
N VAL A 61 -21.64 8.82 25.95
CA VAL A 61 -22.23 8.48 27.25
C VAL A 61 -21.42 9.13 28.36
N VAL A 62 -22.06 9.97 29.17
CA VAL A 62 -21.39 10.60 30.32
C VAL A 62 -20.97 9.56 31.35
N GLY A 63 -19.69 9.56 31.70
CA GLY A 63 -19.09 8.60 32.63
C GLY A 63 -18.47 7.36 31.95
N SER A 64 -18.58 7.22 30.62
CA SER A 64 -17.84 6.21 29.87
C SER A 64 -16.36 6.58 29.71
N ASP A 65 -15.52 5.60 29.35
CA ASP A 65 -14.14 5.84 29.01
C ASP A 65 -14.05 6.61 27.67
N ALA A 66 -13.42 7.79 27.70
CA ALA A 66 -13.29 8.64 26.52
C ALA A 66 -12.32 8.04 25.49
N ILE A 67 -11.29 7.34 25.90
CA ILE A 67 -10.32 6.68 25.01
C ILE A 67 -11.00 5.58 24.20
N GLU A 68 -11.83 4.76 24.88
CA GLU A 68 -12.62 3.72 24.24
C GLU A 68 -13.68 4.32 23.29
N ALA A 69 -14.40 5.36 23.75
CA ALA A 69 -15.44 6.03 22.96
C ALA A 69 -14.87 6.68 21.69
N LEU A 70 -13.62 7.15 21.72
CA LEU A 70 -12.91 7.69 20.57
C LEU A 70 -12.20 6.62 19.72
N GLY A 71 -12.24 5.34 20.15
CA GLY A 71 -11.54 4.27 19.45
C GLY A 71 -10.01 4.38 19.49
N LEU A 72 -9.47 5.08 20.49
CA LEU A 72 -8.02 5.25 20.67
C LEU A 72 -7.37 4.09 21.45
N HIS A 73 -8.17 3.13 21.93
CA HIS A 73 -7.68 1.92 22.58
C HIS A 73 -7.43 0.84 21.53
N ASP A 74 -6.36 1.01 20.77
CA ASP A 74 -5.98 0.10 19.69
C ASP A 74 -4.50 -0.27 19.82
N VAL A 75 -4.08 -1.30 19.07
CA VAL A 75 -2.68 -1.73 18.99
C VAL A 75 -2.24 -1.63 17.55
N VAL A 76 -1.34 -0.71 17.30
CA VAL A 76 -0.75 -0.50 15.98
C VAL A 76 0.62 -1.17 15.92
N PHE A 77 0.82 -2.04 14.94
CA PHE A 77 2.10 -2.66 14.66
C PHE A 77 2.77 -1.94 13.49
N GLU A 78 3.94 -1.41 13.73
CA GLU A 78 4.79 -0.86 12.67
C GLU A 78 5.74 -1.95 12.17
N TYR A 79 5.65 -2.29 10.88
CA TYR A 79 6.51 -3.28 10.25
C TYR A 79 7.54 -2.62 9.35
N GLU A 80 8.81 -2.95 9.55
CA GLU A 80 9.87 -2.64 8.61
C GLU A 80 9.96 -3.74 7.56
N ILE A 81 9.33 -3.52 6.40
CA ILE A 81 9.30 -4.49 5.31
C ILE A 81 10.53 -4.31 4.42
N THR A 82 11.25 -5.40 4.18
CA THR A 82 12.39 -5.42 3.26
C THR A 82 11.94 -5.24 1.81
N SER A 83 12.77 -4.63 0.99
CA SER A 83 12.41 -4.23 -0.39
C SER A 83 12.10 -5.39 -1.33
N ASN A 84 12.50 -6.62 -0.99
CA ASN A 84 12.20 -7.83 -1.76
C ASN A 84 10.78 -8.38 -1.49
N ARG A 85 10.18 -8.07 -0.33
CA ARG A 85 8.85 -8.54 0.06
C ARG A 85 7.76 -7.50 -0.27
N VAL A 86 7.63 -7.20 -1.56
CA VAL A 86 6.66 -6.23 -2.08
C VAL A 86 5.21 -6.63 -1.75
N ASP A 87 4.91 -7.91 -1.74
CA ASP A 87 3.62 -8.48 -1.33
C ASP A 87 3.20 -8.05 0.08
N CYS A 88 4.14 -7.91 1.00
CA CYS A 88 3.89 -7.51 2.39
C CYS A 88 3.66 -6.01 2.60
N TYR A 89 3.74 -5.16 1.56
CA TYR A 89 3.32 -3.76 1.65
C TYR A 89 1.79 -3.58 1.58
N SER A 90 1.05 -4.60 2.02
CA SER A 90 -0.42 -4.63 2.10
C SER A 90 -0.90 -5.43 3.30
N ILE A 91 -2.10 -5.11 3.79
CA ILE A 91 -2.74 -5.88 4.87
C ILE A 91 -2.97 -7.33 4.43
N ILE A 92 -3.40 -7.55 3.18
CA ILE A 92 -3.60 -8.89 2.62
C ILE A 92 -2.28 -9.68 2.59
N GLY A 93 -1.18 -9.06 2.17
CA GLY A 93 0.12 -9.73 2.14
C GLY A 93 0.65 -10.08 3.54
N ILE A 94 0.51 -9.17 4.51
CA ILE A 94 0.83 -9.45 5.91
C ILE A 94 -0.08 -10.55 6.49
N ALA A 95 -1.38 -10.53 6.17
CA ALA A 95 -2.32 -11.57 6.63
C ALA A 95 -1.96 -12.95 6.08
N ARG A 96 -1.57 -13.04 4.80
CA ARG A 96 -1.08 -14.27 4.16
C ARG A 96 0.16 -14.81 4.87
N GLU A 97 1.13 -13.94 5.12
CA GLU A 97 2.37 -14.29 5.81
C GLU A 97 2.13 -14.72 7.27
N ALA A 98 1.25 -14.00 7.97
CA ALA A 98 0.86 -14.34 9.33
C ALA A 98 0.11 -15.69 9.39
N ALA A 99 -0.78 -15.95 8.45
CA ALA A 99 -1.51 -17.22 8.37
C ALA A 99 -0.52 -18.40 8.16
N ALA A 100 0.43 -18.25 7.25
CA ALA A 100 1.48 -19.25 7.05
C ALA A 100 2.31 -19.47 8.32
N THR A 101 2.74 -18.39 8.97
CA THR A 101 3.57 -18.43 10.20
C THR A 101 2.85 -19.05 11.38
N PHE A 102 1.58 -18.66 11.61
CA PHE A 102 0.80 -19.12 12.76
C PHE A 102 -0.06 -20.37 12.46
N HIS A 103 0.15 -21.02 11.32
CA HIS A 103 -0.57 -22.23 10.90
C HIS A 103 -2.10 -22.03 10.90
N LYS A 104 -2.55 -20.91 10.35
CA LYS A 104 -3.95 -20.56 10.17
C LYS A 104 -4.33 -20.65 8.70
N ASP A 105 -5.62 -20.80 8.44
CA ASP A 105 -6.13 -20.71 7.08
C ASP A 105 -6.15 -19.25 6.63
N PHE A 106 -5.78 -19.02 5.38
CA PHE A 106 -5.89 -17.73 4.72
C PHE A 106 -6.98 -17.83 3.64
N VAL A 107 -7.93 -16.90 3.68
CA VAL A 107 -9.02 -16.84 2.72
C VAL A 107 -9.10 -15.43 2.17
N LEU A 108 -8.90 -15.28 0.87
CA LEU A 108 -9.13 -14.00 0.19
C LEU A 108 -10.63 -13.69 0.15
N PRO A 109 -11.02 -12.42 0.33
CA PRO A 109 -12.38 -11.98 0.10
C PRO A 109 -12.84 -12.27 -1.34
N ASP A 110 -14.05 -12.79 -1.51
CA ASP A 110 -14.66 -12.98 -2.84
C ASP A 110 -15.32 -11.66 -3.28
N ILE A 111 -14.58 -10.84 -4.01
CA ILE A 111 -14.96 -9.48 -4.40
C ILE A 111 -15.67 -9.52 -5.74
N LYS A 112 -16.94 -9.12 -5.75
CA LYS A 112 -17.80 -9.12 -6.94
C LYS A 112 -18.67 -7.86 -6.96
N PRO A 113 -18.15 -6.71 -7.41
CA PRO A 113 -19.00 -5.55 -7.62
C PRO A 113 -20.06 -5.88 -8.67
N THR A 114 -21.30 -5.54 -8.37
CA THR A 114 -22.45 -5.89 -9.20
C THR A 114 -22.44 -5.12 -10.52
N GLY A 115 -22.22 -3.81 -10.45
CA GLY A 115 -22.33 -2.91 -11.60
C GLY A 115 -23.76 -2.79 -12.16
N ASN A 116 -24.00 -1.78 -12.97
CA ASN A 116 -25.24 -1.60 -13.70
C ASN A 116 -25.22 -2.31 -15.08
N ASN A 117 -26.26 -2.12 -15.89
CA ASN A 117 -26.37 -2.76 -17.22
C ASN A 117 -25.58 -2.03 -18.33
N GLU A 118 -24.94 -0.91 -18.04
CA GLU A 118 -24.07 -0.21 -18.98
C GLU A 118 -22.70 -0.88 -19.05
N ASN A 119 -21.89 -0.55 -20.05
CA ASN A 119 -20.54 -1.08 -20.18
C ASN A 119 -19.52 0.06 -20.30
N VAL A 120 -18.55 0.11 -19.40
CA VAL A 120 -17.52 1.14 -19.39
C VAL A 120 -16.70 1.16 -20.70
N ASN A 121 -16.58 0.05 -21.39
CA ASN A 121 -15.87 -0.04 -22.68
C ASN A 121 -16.56 0.70 -23.83
N ASP A 122 -17.84 1.01 -23.67
CA ASP A 122 -18.62 1.83 -24.63
C ASP A 122 -18.46 3.33 -24.34
N MET A 123 -17.89 3.70 -23.20
CA MET A 123 -17.83 5.09 -22.71
C MET A 123 -16.43 5.68 -22.74
N ILE A 124 -15.41 4.86 -22.59
CA ILE A 124 -14.01 5.32 -22.57
C ILE A 124 -13.11 4.29 -23.25
N SER A 125 -12.08 4.77 -23.92
CA SER A 125 -11.01 3.93 -24.46
C SER A 125 -9.69 4.21 -23.75
N VAL A 126 -8.86 3.16 -23.62
CA VAL A 126 -7.53 3.26 -23.02
C VAL A 126 -6.51 2.71 -24.02
N ASP A 127 -5.48 3.50 -24.29
CA ASP A 127 -4.37 3.16 -25.17
C ASP A 127 -3.06 3.23 -24.38
N VAL A 128 -2.32 2.14 -24.32
CA VAL A 128 -1.01 2.06 -23.67
C VAL A 128 0.06 1.98 -24.75
N GLU A 129 0.68 3.13 -25.06
CA GLU A 129 1.74 3.21 -26.07
C GLU A 129 3.05 2.59 -25.61
N ASP A 130 3.35 2.68 -24.31
CA ASP A 130 4.60 2.24 -23.69
C ASP A 130 4.38 1.05 -22.73
N GLY A 131 4.08 -0.12 -23.28
CA GLY A 131 3.82 -1.34 -22.51
C GLY A 131 5.02 -1.87 -21.70
N ASP A 132 6.24 -1.40 -21.96
CA ASP A 132 7.43 -1.66 -21.16
C ASP A 132 7.39 -0.92 -19.82
N LEU A 133 6.78 0.26 -19.76
CA LEU A 133 6.65 1.08 -18.56
C LEU A 133 5.29 0.96 -17.87
N CYS A 134 4.23 0.62 -18.60
CA CYS A 134 2.91 0.34 -18.07
C CYS A 134 2.51 -1.10 -18.38
N LYS A 135 2.68 -1.99 -17.40
CA LYS A 135 2.46 -3.43 -17.56
C LYS A 135 0.97 -3.80 -17.63
N ARG A 136 0.11 -3.09 -16.92
CA ARG A 136 -1.35 -3.24 -16.94
C ARG A 136 -2.00 -1.91 -16.57
N TYR A 137 -3.13 -1.64 -17.19
CA TYR A 137 -3.99 -0.50 -16.87
C TYR A 137 -5.44 -0.96 -16.80
N CYS A 138 -6.01 -0.88 -15.61
CA CYS A 138 -7.41 -1.19 -15.36
C CYS A 138 -8.17 0.11 -15.10
N ALA A 139 -9.38 0.23 -15.67
CA ALA A 139 -10.26 1.35 -15.38
C ALA A 139 -11.72 0.89 -15.18
N ARG A 140 -12.38 1.48 -14.19
CA ARG A 140 -13.83 1.32 -13.93
C ARG A 140 -14.47 2.67 -13.69
N MET A 141 -15.75 2.77 -14.01
CA MET A 141 -16.50 4.02 -13.92
C MET A 141 -17.55 3.95 -12.84
N VAL A 142 -17.74 5.08 -12.16
CA VAL A 142 -18.80 5.28 -11.17
C VAL A 142 -19.56 6.55 -11.51
N LYS A 143 -20.88 6.44 -11.59
CA LYS A 143 -21.83 7.55 -11.84
C LYS A 143 -22.55 7.95 -10.56
N ASN A 144 -23.26 9.07 -10.63
CA ASN A 144 -24.11 9.54 -9.55
C ASN A 144 -23.39 9.62 -8.20
N ILE A 145 -22.16 10.14 -8.22
CA ILE A 145 -21.30 10.26 -7.06
C ILE A 145 -21.98 11.05 -5.95
N LYS A 146 -21.87 10.54 -4.74
CA LYS A 146 -22.34 11.17 -3.51
C LYS A 146 -21.18 11.35 -2.56
N LEU A 147 -20.54 12.51 -2.61
CA LEU A 147 -19.47 12.85 -1.66
C LEU A 147 -20.05 13.01 -0.26
N ALA A 148 -19.44 12.31 0.69
CA ALA A 148 -19.81 12.34 2.10
C ALA A 148 -18.59 11.97 2.96
N PRO A 149 -18.58 12.24 4.26
CA PRO A 149 -17.61 11.63 5.16
C PRO A 149 -17.67 10.11 5.08
N SER A 150 -16.53 9.46 5.16
CA SER A 150 -16.45 8.00 5.25
C SER A 150 -17.10 7.49 6.54
N PRO A 151 -17.57 6.23 6.58
CA PRO A 151 -18.05 5.65 7.82
C PRO A 151 -16.95 5.57 8.87
N GLU A 152 -17.33 5.66 10.13
CA GLU A 152 -16.40 5.72 11.27
C GLU A 152 -15.38 4.58 11.29
N TRP A 153 -15.79 3.37 10.93
CA TRP A 153 -14.90 2.22 10.89
C TRP A 153 -13.75 2.39 9.87
N MET A 154 -14.03 3.01 8.72
CA MET A 154 -13.03 3.28 7.69
C MET A 154 -12.09 4.41 8.13
N GLN A 155 -12.65 5.49 8.68
CA GLN A 155 -11.86 6.61 9.21
C GLN A 155 -10.89 6.12 10.31
N ARG A 156 -11.36 5.30 11.25
CA ARG A 156 -10.52 4.74 12.33
C ARG A 156 -9.38 3.88 11.79
N ARG A 157 -9.65 3.01 10.81
CA ARG A 157 -8.61 2.15 10.21
C ARG A 157 -7.56 2.95 9.45
N LEU A 158 -7.99 3.95 8.67
CA LEU A 158 -7.06 4.85 7.98
C LEU A 158 -6.22 5.65 8.98
N ALA A 159 -6.84 6.22 10.00
CA ALA A 159 -6.14 6.94 11.05
C ALA A 159 -5.12 6.06 11.80
N ALA A 160 -5.46 4.79 12.08
CA ALA A 160 -4.53 3.83 12.69
C ALA A 160 -3.34 3.52 11.78
N SER A 161 -3.51 3.61 10.46
CA SER A 161 -2.43 3.48 9.46
C SER A 161 -1.68 4.80 9.19
N GLY A 162 -2.03 5.89 9.90
CA GLY A 162 -1.40 7.20 9.72
C GLY A 162 -1.93 8.00 8.53
N ILE A 163 -3.05 7.57 7.94
CA ILE A 163 -3.68 8.23 6.79
C ILE A 163 -4.84 9.11 7.27
N ARG A 164 -4.80 10.39 6.89
CA ARG A 164 -5.87 11.33 7.22
C ARG A 164 -7.12 11.05 6.40
N PRO A 165 -8.29 10.79 7.01
CA PRO A 165 -9.56 10.71 6.30
C PRO A 165 -9.95 12.05 5.67
N ILE A 166 -10.53 12.02 4.45
CA ILE A 166 -10.92 13.20 3.69
C ILE A 166 -12.40 13.13 3.31
N ASN A 167 -12.76 12.18 2.46
CA ASN A 167 -14.12 11.88 2.06
C ASN A 167 -14.20 10.43 1.57
N ASN A 168 -15.42 9.91 1.44
CA ASN A 168 -15.64 8.50 1.09
C ASN A 168 -14.92 8.03 -0.18
N ILE A 169 -14.76 8.89 -1.19
CA ILE A 169 -14.09 8.50 -2.45
C ILE A 169 -12.59 8.39 -2.27
N VAL A 170 -11.96 9.42 -1.71
CA VAL A 170 -10.51 9.44 -1.45
C VAL A 170 -10.14 8.35 -0.43
N ASP A 171 -10.96 8.20 0.59
CA ASP A 171 -10.73 7.23 1.66
C ASP A 171 -10.88 5.79 1.16
N ILE A 172 -11.79 5.50 0.22
CA ILE A 172 -11.87 4.20 -0.45
C ILE A 172 -10.57 3.90 -1.20
N THR A 173 -10.02 4.84 -1.97
CA THR A 173 -8.77 4.60 -2.69
C THR A 173 -7.59 4.38 -1.75
N ASN A 174 -7.52 5.15 -0.66
CA ASN A 174 -6.50 4.97 0.37
C ASN A 174 -6.67 3.65 1.13
N TYR A 175 -7.91 3.28 1.46
CA TYR A 175 -8.21 2.03 2.13
C TYR A 175 -7.80 0.82 1.28
N VAL A 176 -8.12 0.84 -0.02
CA VAL A 176 -7.71 -0.22 -0.95
C VAL A 176 -6.19 -0.24 -1.14
N MET A 177 -5.55 0.92 -1.15
CA MET A 177 -4.09 1.00 -1.22
C MET A 177 -3.43 0.33 -0.01
N GLU A 178 -3.98 0.46 1.20
CA GLU A 178 -3.48 -0.25 2.38
C GLU A 178 -3.88 -1.73 2.38
N GLU A 179 -5.12 -2.05 2.00
CA GLU A 179 -5.62 -3.42 2.00
C GLU A 179 -4.90 -4.30 0.98
N TYR A 180 -4.73 -3.81 -0.27
CA TYR A 180 -4.14 -4.54 -1.41
C TYR A 180 -2.71 -4.14 -1.76
N GLY A 181 -2.19 -3.05 -1.21
CA GLY A 181 -0.88 -2.52 -1.63
C GLY A 181 -0.89 -1.86 -3.01
N GLN A 182 -2.06 -1.61 -3.59
CA GLN A 182 -2.25 -1.09 -4.93
C GLN A 182 -2.73 0.37 -4.88
N PRO A 183 -1.86 1.34 -5.20
CA PRO A 183 -2.31 2.72 -5.33
C PRO A 183 -3.30 2.86 -6.48
N MET A 184 -4.31 3.69 -6.25
CA MET A 184 -5.34 3.99 -7.21
C MET A 184 -5.45 5.50 -7.43
N HIS A 185 -5.96 5.89 -8.59
CA HIS A 185 -6.33 7.26 -8.88
C HIS A 185 -7.78 7.35 -9.35
N ALA A 186 -8.36 8.52 -9.20
CA ALA A 186 -9.70 8.80 -9.67
C ALA A 186 -9.70 10.13 -10.46
N TYR A 187 -10.27 10.10 -11.65
CA TYR A 187 -10.43 11.25 -12.54
C TYR A 187 -11.89 11.64 -12.62
N ASP A 188 -12.17 12.95 -12.70
CA ASP A 188 -13.46 13.43 -13.12
C ASP A 188 -13.64 13.12 -14.61
N TYR A 189 -14.55 12.22 -14.93
CA TYR A 189 -14.79 11.75 -16.30
C TYR A 189 -15.17 12.87 -17.26
N ASP A 190 -15.91 13.87 -16.79
CA ASP A 190 -16.37 14.99 -17.62
C ASP A 190 -15.22 15.92 -18.02
N THR A 191 -14.04 15.80 -17.38
CA THR A 191 -12.81 16.56 -17.73
C THR A 191 -11.90 15.84 -18.69
N ILE A 192 -12.17 14.55 -18.99
CA ILE A 192 -11.35 13.73 -19.90
C ILE A 192 -11.73 14.02 -21.35
N ALA A 193 -10.84 14.69 -22.07
CA ALA A 193 -11.04 15.02 -23.48
C ALA A 193 -11.16 13.75 -24.33
N ASP A 194 -12.08 13.78 -25.30
CA ASP A 194 -12.37 12.69 -26.24
C ASP A 194 -12.74 11.35 -25.57
N HIS A 195 -13.00 11.35 -24.24
CA HIS A 195 -13.24 10.15 -23.45
C HIS A 195 -12.19 9.06 -23.73
N LYS A 196 -10.93 9.47 -23.75
CA LYS A 196 -9.80 8.63 -24.07
C LYS A 196 -8.68 8.83 -23.03
N ILE A 197 -8.10 7.72 -22.58
CA ILE A 197 -6.84 7.72 -21.80
C ILE A 197 -5.71 7.24 -22.73
N VAL A 198 -4.60 7.94 -22.71
CA VAL A 198 -3.37 7.56 -23.42
C VAL A 198 -2.22 7.52 -22.41
N VAL A 199 -1.63 6.36 -22.24
CA VAL A 199 -0.44 6.18 -21.40
C VAL A 199 0.79 6.23 -22.30
N ARG A 200 1.55 7.31 -22.20
CA ARG A 200 2.71 7.59 -23.06
C ARG A 200 3.88 8.20 -22.30
N ARG A 201 5.05 8.19 -22.88
CA ARG A 201 6.18 8.97 -22.36
C ARG A 201 5.91 10.48 -22.47
N ALA A 202 6.46 11.23 -21.53
CA ALA A 202 6.48 12.69 -21.64
C ALA A 202 7.30 13.13 -22.86
N LYS A 203 6.99 14.32 -23.39
CA LYS A 203 7.85 15.00 -24.36
C LYS A 203 8.99 15.70 -23.63
N ASP A 204 10.15 15.83 -24.28
CA ASP A 204 11.26 16.57 -23.68
C ASP A 204 10.85 18.01 -23.40
N LYS A 205 11.09 18.43 -22.14
CA LYS A 205 10.72 19.76 -21.62
C LYS A 205 9.20 20.00 -21.56
N GLU A 206 8.38 18.96 -21.58
CA GLU A 206 6.95 19.08 -21.31
C GLU A 206 6.75 19.63 -19.89
N VAL A 207 5.95 20.68 -19.78
CA VAL A 207 5.62 21.29 -18.48
C VAL A 207 4.28 20.75 -18.02
N PHE A 208 4.23 20.25 -16.80
CA PHE A 208 3.04 19.67 -16.22
C PHE A 208 2.82 20.20 -14.79
N CYS A 209 1.62 20.73 -14.53
CA CYS A 209 1.23 21.20 -13.19
C CYS A 209 0.63 20.04 -12.41
N THR A 210 1.30 19.65 -11.33
CA THR A 210 0.86 18.58 -10.43
C THR A 210 -0.18 19.08 -9.41
N LEU A 211 -0.90 18.15 -8.73
CA LEU A 211 -1.96 18.46 -7.76
C LEU A 211 -1.53 19.39 -6.60
N ASP A 212 -0.23 19.48 -6.34
CA ASP A 212 0.35 20.43 -5.37
C ASP A 212 0.50 21.85 -5.91
N GLY A 213 0.02 22.11 -7.13
CA GLY A 213 0.06 23.40 -7.80
C GLY A 213 1.43 23.82 -8.32
N GLN A 214 2.39 22.88 -8.44
CA GLN A 214 3.73 23.18 -8.90
C GLN A 214 3.94 22.73 -10.35
N ASP A 215 4.50 23.62 -11.15
CA ASP A 215 4.93 23.31 -12.53
C ASP A 215 6.23 22.50 -12.51
N ARG A 216 6.22 21.37 -13.22
CA ARG A 216 7.37 20.47 -13.33
C ARG A 216 7.77 20.29 -14.77
N THR A 217 9.06 20.45 -15.03
CA THR A 217 9.63 20.19 -16.36
C THR A 217 10.02 18.72 -16.46
N LEU A 218 9.43 18.04 -17.41
CA LEU A 218 9.58 16.61 -17.60
C LEU A 218 10.56 16.29 -18.72
N ASP A 219 11.02 15.05 -18.78
CA ASP A 219 11.82 14.50 -19.87
C ASP A 219 11.20 13.20 -20.42
N SER A 220 11.65 12.78 -21.60
CA SER A 220 11.11 11.62 -22.33
C SER A 220 11.32 10.26 -21.64
N SER A 221 11.98 10.21 -20.50
CA SER A 221 12.07 8.98 -19.69
C SER A 221 10.89 8.81 -18.74
N MET A 222 10.10 9.86 -18.48
CA MET A 222 8.99 9.85 -17.54
C MET A 222 7.71 9.40 -18.24
N LEU A 223 6.87 8.62 -17.52
CA LEU A 223 5.59 8.13 -18.02
C LEU A 223 4.46 9.07 -17.59
N MET A 224 3.54 9.33 -18.51
CA MET A 224 2.39 10.21 -18.32
C MET A 224 1.09 9.48 -18.57
N ILE A 225 0.07 9.88 -17.84
CA ILE A 225 -1.33 9.61 -18.17
C ILE A 225 -1.86 10.85 -18.86
N CYS A 226 -2.40 10.68 -20.06
CA CYS A 226 -2.95 11.77 -20.88
C CYS A 226 -4.41 11.46 -21.22
N ASP A 227 -5.17 12.49 -21.51
CA ASP A 227 -6.45 12.35 -22.23
C ASP A 227 -6.25 12.51 -23.74
N GLY A 228 -7.31 12.74 -24.50
CA GLY A 228 -7.21 12.94 -25.96
C GLY A 228 -6.43 14.19 -26.38
N GLU A 229 -6.22 15.16 -25.50
CA GLU A 229 -5.61 16.45 -25.81
C GLU A 229 -4.35 16.76 -24.98
N LYS A 230 -4.34 16.44 -23.68
CA LYS A 230 -3.34 16.92 -22.73
C LYS A 230 -2.92 15.86 -21.70
N ALA A 231 -1.84 16.13 -20.99
CA ALA A 231 -1.42 15.35 -19.83
C ALA A 231 -2.33 15.65 -18.63
N ILE A 232 -2.76 14.59 -17.93
CA ILE A 232 -3.65 14.63 -16.76
C ILE A 232 -3.04 14.00 -15.51
N GLY A 233 -1.91 13.30 -15.63
CA GLY A 233 -1.21 12.70 -14.51
C GLY A 233 0.23 12.32 -14.83
N LEU A 234 1.10 12.44 -13.82
CA LEU A 234 2.43 11.85 -13.83
C LEU A 234 2.30 10.43 -13.27
N ALA A 235 2.41 9.43 -14.15
CA ALA A 235 2.06 8.04 -13.87
C ALA A 235 2.71 7.50 -12.58
N GLY A 236 1.87 6.97 -11.68
CA GLY A 236 2.30 6.37 -10.42
C GLY A 236 2.93 7.33 -9.40
N ILE A 237 2.93 8.64 -9.65
CA ILE A 237 3.55 9.64 -8.79
C ILE A 237 2.50 10.63 -8.28
N MET A 238 1.88 11.41 -9.17
CA MET A 238 0.89 12.41 -8.77
C MET A 238 -0.01 12.80 -9.94
N GLY A 239 -1.31 12.95 -9.68
CA GLY A 239 -2.27 13.48 -10.64
C GLY A 239 -2.02 14.95 -11.02
N GLY A 240 -2.69 15.43 -12.05
CA GLY A 240 -2.65 16.81 -12.48
C GLY A 240 -3.66 17.69 -11.78
N GLU A 241 -3.31 18.97 -11.56
CA GLU A 241 -4.26 19.98 -11.07
C GLU A 241 -5.47 20.13 -12.00
N ASN A 242 -5.29 19.86 -13.29
CA ASN A 242 -6.32 19.96 -14.31
C ASN A 242 -7.29 18.77 -14.38
N SER A 243 -7.12 17.75 -13.56
CA SER A 243 -7.93 16.53 -13.55
C SER A 243 -8.38 16.13 -12.14
N LYS A 244 -8.21 17.03 -11.17
CA LYS A 244 -8.62 16.77 -9.80
C LYS A 244 -10.13 16.66 -9.66
N ILE A 245 -10.56 15.79 -8.75
CA ILE A 245 -11.95 15.67 -8.36
C ILE A 245 -12.37 16.89 -7.56
N THR A 246 -13.48 17.50 -7.96
CA THR A 246 -14.11 18.63 -7.28
C THR A 246 -15.39 18.19 -6.58
N ASP A 247 -15.97 19.04 -5.72
CA ASP A 247 -17.16 18.71 -4.94
C ASP A 247 -18.42 18.48 -5.78
N ASP A 248 -18.42 18.90 -7.04
CA ASP A 248 -19.51 18.78 -8.00
C ASP A 248 -19.35 17.60 -8.98
N VAL A 249 -18.37 16.74 -8.79
CA VAL A 249 -18.16 15.54 -9.61
C VAL A 249 -19.42 14.65 -9.64
N LYS A 250 -19.81 14.23 -10.84
CA LYS A 250 -20.98 13.36 -11.06
C LYS A 250 -20.58 11.97 -11.52
N THR A 251 -19.57 11.92 -12.36
CA THR A 251 -19.04 10.68 -12.93
C THR A 251 -17.54 10.66 -12.76
N MET A 252 -16.99 9.57 -12.25
CA MET A 252 -15.55 9.43 -12.14
C MET A 252 -15.07 8.13 -12.75
N LEU A 253 -13.83 8.16 -13.22
CA LEU A 253 -13.07 7.01 -13.69
C LEU A 253 -12.03 6.63 -12.65
N PHE A 254 -12.14 5.45 -12.08
CA PHE A 254 -11.08 4.85 -11.28
C PHE A 254 -10.00 4.27 -12.18
N GLU A 255 -8.75 4.46 -11.76
CA GLU A 255 -7.55 3.87 -12.33
C GLU A 255 -6.89 2.96 -11.29
N ALA A 256 -6.55 1.74 -11.70
CA ALA A 256 -5.57 0.90 -11.02
C ALA A 256 -4.60 0.36 -12.06
N ALA A 257 -3.34 0.73 -11.97
CA ALA A 257 -2.35 0.38 -12.96
C ALA A 257 -1.10 -0.25 -12.34
N CYS A 258 -0.31 -0.95 -13.15
CA CYS A 258 0.99 -1.46 -12.76
C CYS A 258 2.07 -0.84 -13.64
N PHE A 259 2.89 0.02 -13.03
CA PHE A 259 3.99 0.71 -13.70
C PHE A 259 5.35 0.06 -13.40
N ASP A 260 6.35 0.31 -14.26
CA ASP A 260 7.71 -0.13 -14.00
C ASP A 260 8.31 0.60 -12.79
N GLY A 261 8.64 -0.15 -11.74
CA GLY A 261 9.10 0.41 -10.47
C GLY A 261 10.41 1.18 -10.58
N ALA A 262 11.33 0.75 -11.43
CA ALA A 262 12.59 1.46 -11.65
C ALA A 262 12.36 2.81 -12.30
N ASN A 263 11.45 2.86 -13.28
CA ASN A 263 11.05 4.11 -13.92
C ASN A 263 10.39 5.06 -12.93
N ILE A 264 9.43 4.59 -12.13
CA ILE A 264 8.75 5.41 -11.12
C ILE A 264 9.76 6.01 -10.13
N ARG A 265 10.70 5.20 -9.61
CA ARG A 265 11.73 5.68 -8.70
C ARG A 265 12.60 6.79 -9.29
N ILE A 266 13.04 6.61 -10.54
CA ILE A 266 13.88 7.59 -11.24
C ILE A 266 13.09 8.87 -11.52
N SER A 267 11.85 8.73 -12.02
CA SER A 267 10.97 9.85 -12.36
C SER A 267 10.58 10.65 -11.12
N ALA A 268 10.21 10.00 -10.03
CA ALA A 268 9.90 10.65 -8.75
C ALA A 268 11.10 11.46 -8.22
N LYS A 269 12.31 10.88 -8.27
CA LYS A 269 13.54 11.57 -7.87
C LYS A 269 13.82 12.79 -8.75
N LYS A 270 13.68 12.68 -10.08
CA LYS A 270 13.88 13.80 -11.01
C LYS A 270 12.84 14.89 -10.81
N ALA A 271 11.58 14.52 -10.61
CA ALA A 271 10.50 15.46 -10.34
C ALA A 271 10.58 16.10 -8.93
N GLY A 272 11.46 15.59 -8.04
CA GLY A 272 11.55 16.05 -6.64
C GLY A 272 10.31 15.71 -5.82
N LEU A 273 9.58 14.64 -6.19
CA LEU A 273 8.34 14.20 -5.58
C LEU A 273 8.50 12.80 -4.97
N ARG A 274 8.08 12.65 -3.74
CA ARG A 274 7.90 11.33 -3.12
C ARG A 274 6.53 11.29 -2.47
N THR A 275 5.67 10.42 -2.99
CA THR A 275 4.31 10.19 -2.49
C THR A 275 4.19 8.75 -2.00
N ASP A 276 3.15 8.44 -1.21
CA ASP A 276 2.89 7.08 -0.77
C ASP A 276 2.69 6.14 -1.97
N ALA A 277 1.97 6.61 -3.00
CA ALA A 277 1.80 5.87 -4.25
C ALA A 277 3.15 5.56 -4.91
N SER A 278 4.02 6.57 -5.12
CA SER A 278 5.34 6.34 -5.71
C SER A 278 6.22 5.42 -4.88
N GLY A 279 6.08 5.48 -3.54
CA GLY A 279 6.77 4.60 -2.60
C GLY A 279 6.37 3.14 -2.74
N LYS A 280 5.10 2.84 -3.06
CA LYS A 280 4.62 1.49 -3.36
C LYS A 280 5.00 1.05 -4.78
N PHE A 281 4.76 1.88 -5.81
CA PHE A 281 5.09 1.55 -7.20
C PHE A 281 6.59 1.29 -7.43
N GLU A 282 7.49 2.06 -6.79
CA GLU A 282 8.94 1.88 -6.96
C GLU A 282 9.45 0.50 -6.53
N LYS A 283 8.68 -0.24 -5.74
CA LYS A 283 9.01 -1.60 -5.29
C LYS A 283 8.68 -2.67 -6.34
N GLY A 284 7.86 -2.36 -7.33
CA GLY A 284 7.42 -3.29 -8.37
C GLY A 284 6.19 -4.07 -7.94
N LEU A 285 5.01 -3.54 -8.21
CA LEU A 285 3.74 -4.18 -7.87
C LEU A 285 3.43 -5.35 -8.79
N ASP A 286 2.60 -6.28 -8.29
CA ASP A 286 2.06 -7.36 -9.10
C ASP A 286 0.98 -6.85 -10.05
N PRO A 287 1.12 -6.99 -11.38
CA PRO A 287 0.11 -6.53 -12.32
C PRO A 287 -1.24 -7.24 -12.19
N TYR A 288 -1.28 -8.44 -11.61
CA TYR A 288 -2.55 -9.16 -11.35
C TYR A 288 -3.34 -8.54 -10.21
N ASN A 289 -2.68 -7.80 -9.31
CA ASN A 289 -3.33 -7.17 -8.18
C ASN A 289 -4.21 -5.96 -8.56
N ALA A 290 -3.93 -5.29 -9.69
CA ALA A 290 -4.67 -4.11 -10.14
C ALA A 290 -6.18 -4.38 -10.32
N GLU A 291 -6.54 -5.55 -10.88
CA GLU A 291 -7.93 -5.96 -11.06
C GLU A 291 -8.65 -6.21 -9.72
N ALA A 292 -8.02 -6.92 -8.80
CA ALA A 292 -8.59 -7.19 -7.49
C ALA A 292 -8.83 -5.88 -6.71
N ALA A 293 -7.87 -4.99 -6.73
CA ALA A 293 -7.94 -3.71 -6.04
C ALA A 293 -9.05 -2.80 -6.60
N ILE A 294 -9.15 -2.66 -7.92
CA ILE A 294 -10.19 -1.80 -8.52
C ILE A 294 -11.60 -2.38 -8.32
N ASN A 295 -11.73 -3.70 -8.32
CA ASN A 295 -12.98 -4.36 -7.99
C ASN A 295 -13.36 -4.13 -6.53
N ARG A 296 -12.41 -4.19 -5.60
CA ARG A 296 -12.66 -3.88 -4.18
C ARG A 296 -13.11 -2.44 -3.98
N ALA A 297 -12.49 -1.50 -4.67
CA ALA A 297 -12.93 -0.10 -4.60
C ALA A 297 -14.38 0.06 -5.09
N CYS A 298 -14.75 -0.59 -6.19
CA CYS A 298 -16.12 -0.57 -6.70
C CYS A 298 -17.11 -1.23 -5.74
N GLU A 299 -16.75 -2.35 -5.12
CA GLU A 299 -17.57 -3.00 -4.10
C GLU A 299 -17.81 -2.08 -2.90
N LEU A 300 -16.78 -1.38 -2.42
CA LEU A 300 -16.90 -0.40 -1.34
C LEU A 300 -17.79 0.80 -1.74
N ILE A 301 -17.74 1.24 -2.99
CA ILE A 301 -18.68 2.25 -3.53
C ILE A 301 -20.13 1.78 -3.40
N GLU A 302 -20.41 0.52 -3.79
CA GLU A 302 -21.75 -0.07 -3.69
C GLU A 302 -22.18 -0.25 -2.23
N GLU A 303 -21.31 -0.82 -1.39
CA GLU A 303 -21.57 -1.01 0.05
C GLU A 303 -21.90 0.29 0.79
N LEU A 304 -21.19 1.37 0.46
CA LEU A 304 -21.38 2.67 1.10
C LEU A 304 -22.48 3.52 0.43
N GLY A 305 -23.03 3.07 -0.70
CA GLY A 305 -23.97 3.85 -1.49
C GLY A 305 -23.39 5.18 -2.00
N ALA A 306 -22.06 5.23 -2.20
CA ALA A 306 -21.30 6.41 -2.60
C ALA A 306 -21.45 6.76 -4.09
N GLY A 307 -22.04 5.88 -4.88
CA GLY A 307 -22.29 6.07 -6.31
C GLY A 307 -22.87 4.81 -6.94
N GLU A 308 -22.99 4.82 -8.24
CA GLU A 308 -23.49 3.73 -9.07
C GLU A 308 -22.37 3.20 -9.96
N VAL A 309 -21.92 1.99 -9.70
CA VAL A 309 -20.83 1.36 -10.48
C VAL A 309 -21.35 0.98 -11.87
N VAL A 310 -20.64 1.39 -12.91
CA VAL A 310 -20.91 1.00 -14.30
C VAL A 310 -20.35 -0.41 -14.53
N GLY A 311 -21.13 -1.25 -15.25
CA GLY A 311 -20.72 -2.61 -15.57
C GLY A 311 -19.48 -2.68 -16.46
N GLY A 312 -18.82 -3.81 -16.44
CA GLY A 312 -17.59 -4.05 -17.18
C GLY A 312 -16.37 -3.40 -16.53
N MET A 313 -15.23 -3.62 -17.15
CA MET A 313 -13.93 -3.04 -16.81
C MET A 313 -13.13 -2.86 -18.09
N VAL A 314 -12.45 -1.75 -18.26
CA VAL A 314 -11.40 -1.61 -19.26
C VAL A 314 -10.15 -2.25 -18.67
N ASP A 315 -9.58 -3.22 -19.36
CA ASP A 315 -8.36 -3.92 -18.95
C ASP A 315 -7.39 -4.01 -20.12
N VAL A 316 -6.36 -3.20 -20.07
CA VAL A 316 -5.29 -3.20 -21.05
C VAL A 316 -4.07 -3.85 -20.42
N PHE A 317 -3.70 -5.04 -20.92
CA PHE A 317 -2.60 -5.84 -20.40
C PHE A 317 -1.63 -6.18 -21.54
N PRO A 318 -0.76 -5.23 -21.96
CA PRO A 318 0.07 -5.37 -23.14
C PRO A 318 1.01 -6.57 -23.08
N VAL A 319 1.62 -6.79 -21.93
CA VAL A 319 2.58 -7.89 -21.72
C VAL A 319 2.26 -8.61 -20.42
N LYS A 320 1.64 -9.77 -20.53
CA LYS A 320 1.42 -10.64 -19.35
C LYS A 320 2.75 -11.23 -18.91
N PRO A 321 3.09 -11.15 -17.61
CA PRO A 321 4.27 -11.83 -17.09
C PRO A 321 4.18 -13.34 -17.33
N GLU A 322 5.30 -13.93 -17.68
CA GLU A 322 5.41 -15.39 -17.72
C GLU A 322 5.32 -15.95 -16.29
N GLU A 323 4.67 -17.11 -16.17
CA GLU A 323 4.64 -17.84 -14.92
C GLU A 323 6.07 -18.26 -14.53
N LYS A 324 6.42 -18.02 -13.28
CA LYS A 324 7.72 -18.44 -12.75
C LYS A 324 7.65 -19.88 -12.28
N VAL A 325 8.44 -20.72 -12.87
CA VAL A 325 8.55 -22.14 -12.51
C VAL A 325 9.99 -22.45 -12.12
N LEU A 326 10.17 -23.01 -10.93
CA LEU A 326 11.48 -23.39 -10.40
C LEU A 326 11.54 -24.90 -10.14
N PRO A 327 12.67 -25.57 -10.34
CA PRO A 327 12.82 -26.97 -9.98
C PRO A 327 12.75 -27.16 -8.46
N PHE A 328 12.10 -28.22 -8.01
CA PHE A 328 12.12 -28.61 -6.60
C PHE A 328 13.40 -29.40 -6.30
N GLU A 329 14.30 -28.82 -5.52
CA GLU A 329 15.65 -29.36 -5.29
C GLU A 329 16.00 -29.51 -3.79
N PRO A 330 15.27 -30.35 -3.02
CA PRO A 330 15.38 -30.44 -1.56
C PRO A 330 16.82 -30.73 -1.06
N ASP A 331 17.58 -31.56 -1.79
CA ASP A 331 18.98 -31.87 -1.44
C ASP A 331 19.87 -30.63 -1.53
N LYS A 332 19.61 -29.76 -2.53
CA LYS A 332 20.36 -28.49 -2.66
C LYS A 332 19.99 -27.50 -1.55
N TYR A 333 18.71 -27.44 -1.17
CA TYR A 333 18.27 -26.60 -0.07
C TYR A 333 18.93 -27.02 1.24
N ASN A 334 18.85 -28.32 1.57
CA ASN A 334 19.52 -28.88 2.76
C ASN A 334 21.03 -28.65 2.76
N LYS A 335 21.67 -28.85 1.61
CA LYS A 335 23.11 -28.60 1.47
C LYS A 335 23.47 -27.13 1.69
N LEU A 336 22.66 -26.21 1.21
CA LEU A 336 22.88 -24.77 1.38
C LEU A 336 22.72 -24.35 2.85
N LEU A 337 21.69 -24.88 3.51
CA LEU A 337 21.34 -24.55 4.89
C LEU A 337 22.13 -25.34 5.95
N GLY A 338 22.72 -26.46 5.58
CA GLY A 338 23.34 -27.39 6.53
C GLY A 338 22.30 -28.14 7.39
N THR A 339 21.13 -28.42 6.83
CA THR A 339 19.99 -29.06 7.49
C THR A 339 19.68 -30.43 6.87
N ASP A 340 18.71 -31.14 7.45
CA ASP A 340 18.18 -32.43 6.94
C ASP A 340 16.65 -32.39 7.03
N VAL A 341 16.03 -31.37 6.44
CA VAL A 341 14.55 -31.22 6.38
C VAL A 341 14.01 -32.15 5.29
N SER A 342 12.97 -32.90 5.58
CA SER A 342 12.37 -33.81 4.61
C SER A 342 11.65 -33.04 3.47
N SER A 343 11.61 -33.64 2.27
CA SER A 343 10.88 -33.08 1.12
C SER A 343 9.40 -32.79 1.45
N ASP A 344 8.76 -33.71 2.17
CA ASP A 344 7.35 -33.56 2.57
C ASP A 344 7.12 -32.36 3.51
N GLU A 345 8.09 -32.07 4.36
CA GLU A 345 8.02 -30.92 5.26
C GLU A 345 8.23 -29.60 4.49
N MET A 346 9.18 -29.57 3.56
CA MET A 346 9.39 -28.43 2.67
C MET A 346 8.15 -28.13 1.82
N LEU A 347 7.52 -29.16 1.25
CA LEU A 347 6.30 -28.99 0.47
C LEU A 347 5.15 -28.43 1.32
N LYS A 348 5.03 -28.78 2.60
CA LYS A 348 4.07 -28.19 3.51
C LYS A 348 4.34 -26.70 3.78
N TYR A 349 5.61 -26.29 3.80
CA TYR A 349 5.95 -24.85 3.91
C TYR A 349 5.56 -24.10 2.65
N PHE A 350 5.84 -24.69 1.48
CA PHE A 350 5.51 -24.07 0.19
C PHE A 350 4.00 -23.98 -0.04
N ASP A 351 3.25 -25.01 0.31
CA ASP A 351 1.77 -24.97 0.24
C ASP A 351 1.17 -23.80 1.03
N LYS A 352 1.67 -23.54 2.24
CA LYS A 352 1.24 -22.38 3.04
C LYS A 352 1.59 -21.03 2.43
N LEU A 353 2.59 -20.99 1.56
CA LEU A 353 3.00 -19.80 0.83
C LEU A 353 2.32 -19.68 -0.54
N GLU A 354 1.33 -20.54 -0.82
CA GLU A 354 0.65 -20.62 -2.11
C GLU A 354 1.61 -20.96 -3.28
N ILE A 355 2.71 -21.66 -2.98
CA ILE A 355 3.64 -22.18 -3.99
C ILE A 355 3.19 -23.59 -4.34
N GLU A 356 2.65 -23.76 -5.54
CA GLU A 356 2.10 -25.01 -5.99
C GLU A 356 3.20 -25.98 -6.47
N TYR A 357 3.17 -27.22 -6.00
CA TYR A 357 4.08 -28.27 -6.44
C TYR A 357 3.45 -29.14 -7.52
N ASN A 358 4.12 -29.26 -8.66
CA ASN A 358 3.75 -30.18 -9.73
C ASN A 358 4.60 -31.44 -9.66
N GLU A 359 3.97 -32.54 -9.26
CA GLU A 359 4.65 -33.84 -9.10
C GLU A 359 5.12 -34.44 -10.45
N SER A 360 4.43 -34.11 -11.56
CA SER A 360 4.71 -34.73 -12.87
C SER A 360 6.07 -34.34 -13.46
N ASP A 361 6.54 -33.13 -13.18
CA ASP A 361 7.81 -32.58 -13.67
C ASP A 361 8.73 -32.11 -12.56
N ASN A 362 8.34 -32.32 -11.30
CA ASN A 362 9.08 -31.96 -10.09
C ASN A 362 9.42 -30.47 -10.03
N THR A 363 8.42 -29.62 -10.25
CA THR A 363 8.58 -28.17 -10.27
C THR A 363 7.69 -27.46 -9.24
N LEU A 364 8.08 -26.25 -8.92
CA LEU A 364 7.35 -25.32 -8.05
C LEU A 364 6.86 -24.14 -8.88
N HIS A 365 5.56 -23.91 -8.88
CA HIS A 365 4.90 -22.79 -9.53
C HIS A 365 4.83 -21.62 -8.55
N ILE A 366 5.51 -20.52 -8.88
CA ILE A 366 5.66 -19.37 -7.98
C ILE A 366 4.51 -18.39 -8.23
N PRO A 367 3.74 -18.02 -7.19
CA PRO A 367 2.66 -17.05 -7.35
C PRO A 367 3.20 -15.67 -7.77
N SER A 368 2.44 -14.95 -8.57
CA SER A 368 2.86 -13.69 -9.20
C SER A 368 3.27 -12.60 -8.20
N PHE A 369 2.66 -12.60 -7.02
CA PHE A 369 2.98 -11.64 -5.95
C PHE A 369 4.35 -11.90 -5.30
N ARG A 370 4.94 -13.11 -5.41
CA ARG A 370 6.28 -13.45 -4.92
C ARG A 370 7.32 -13.19 -6.00
N GLN A 371 7.59 -11.91 -6.23
CA GLN A 371 8.55 -11.48 -7.24
C GLN A 371 10.01 -11.71 -6.84
N ASP A 372 10.26 -11.95 -5.58
CA ASP A 372 11.55 -12.24 -4.96
C ASP A 372 12.07 -13.66 -5.21
N LEU A 373 11.17 -14.62 -5.43
CA LEU A 373 11.52 -16.02 -5.61
C LEU A 373 11.95 -16.29 -7.06
N LEU A 374 13.25 -16.26 -7.30
CA LEU A 374 13.85 -16.36 -8.64
C LEU A 374 14.82 -17.56 -8.80
N ARG A 375 15.35 -18.09 -7.70
CA ARG A 375 16.44 -19.05 -7.70
C ARG A 375 16.31 -20.05 -6.56
N THR A 376 17.10 -21.13 -6.66
CA THR A 376 17.23 -22.19 -5.64
C THR A 376 17.54 -21.63 -4.24
N CYS A 377 18.37 -20.58 -4.14
CA CYS A 377 18.71 -19.97 -2.85
C CYS A 377 17.52 -19.25 -2.20
N ASP A 378 16.63 -18.66 -3.00
CA ASP A 378 15.46 -17.97 -2.50
C ASP A 378 14.47 -19.02 -1.93
N MET A 379 14.34 -20.17 -2.58
CA MET A 379 13.53 -21.29 -2.08
C MET A 379 14.13 -21.89 -0.80
N ALA A 380 15.47 -21.98 -0.71
CA ALA A 380 16.14 -22.43 0.52
C ALA A 380 15.91 -21.44 1.67
N GLU A 381 15.86 -20.12 1.40
CA GLU A 381 15.52 -19.12 2.41
C GLU A 381 14.10 -19.32 2.96
N GLU A 382 13.12 -19.62 2.11
CA GLU A 382 11.78 -19.92 2.57
C GLU A 382 11.74 -21.17 3.47
N VAL A 383 12.47 -22.21 3.13
CA VAL A 383 12.63 -23.38 4.01
C VAL A 383 13.26 -22.98 5.34
N ALA A 384 14.32 -22.17 5.33
CA ALA A 384 15.00 -21.72 6.55
C ALA A 384 14.11 -20.91 7.48
N ARG A 385 13.27 -20.02 6.92
CA ARG A 385 12.33 -19.18 7.68
C ARG A 385 11.31 -20.03 8.46
N PHE A 386 10.72 -21.05 7.82
CA PHE A 386 9.70 -21.91 8.44
C PHE A 386 10.31 -23.01 9.31
N TYR A 387 11.48 -23.53 8.95
CA TYR A 387 12.23 -24.44 9.80
C TYR A 387 12.66 -23.76 11.11
N GLY A 388 13.07 -22.50 11.02
CA GLY A 388 13.56 -21.66 12.13
C GLY A 388 15.07 -21.48 12.09
N TYR A 389 15.52 -20.25 11.93
CA TYR A 389 16.96 -19.91 11.89
C TYR A 389 17.73 -20.34 13.14
N ASP A 390 17.07 -20.35 14.30
CA ASP A 390 17.62 -20.80 15.58
C ASP A 390 17.94 -22.31 15.62
N LYS A 391 17.31 -23.10 14.75
CA LYS A 391 17.55 -24.54 14.62
C LYS A 391 18.65 -24.88 13.64
N ILE A 392 19.09 -23.94 12.81
CA ILE A 392 20.16 -24.16 11.84
C ILE A 392 21.49 -24.27 12.58
N PRO A 393 22.28 -25.38 12.39
CA PRO A 393 23.48 -25.58 13.14
C PRO A 393 24.54 -24.54 12.78
N VAL A 394 25.18 -23.98 13.81
CA VAL A 394 26.34 -23.10 13.63
C VAL A 394 27.58 -23.96 13.28
N THR A 395 28.14 -23.71 12.12
CA THR A 395 29.35 -24.41 11.65
C THR A 395 30.52 -23.45 11.52
N LEU A 396 31.71 -23.93 11.77
CA LEU A 396 32.94 -23.18 11.48
C LEU A 396 33.20 -23.20 9.97
N PRO A 397 33.64 -22.09 9.37
CA PRO A 397 34.06 -22.07 7.98
C PRO A 397 35.19 -23.11 7.78
N SER A 398 35.00 -24.04 6.84
CA SER A 398 36.03 -24.99 6.44
C SER A 398 36.54 -24.64 5.04
N GLY A 399 37.81 -24.45 4.89
CA GLY A 399 38.47 -24.17 3.63
C GLY A 399 39.99 -24.21 3.77
N GLU A 400 40.69 -24.40 2.68
CA GLU A 400 42.13 -24.24 2.67
C GLU A 400 42.49 -22.80 3.04
N SER A 401 43.13 -22.61 4.18
CA SER A 401 43.67 -21.30 4.54
C SER A 401 44.84 -21.01 3.60
N THR A 402 44.65 -20.14 2.65
CA THR A 402 45.74 -19.56 1.87
C THR A 402 46.47 -18.53 2.73
N SER A 403 47.25 -19.01 3.67
CA SER A 403 48.17 -18.13 4.39
C SER A 403 49.14 -17.52 3.37
N GLY A 404 49.06 -16.23 3.15
CA GLY A 404 50.08 -15.47 2.45
C GLY A 404 49.75 -14.89 1.08
N LYS A 405 48.51 -14.97 0.57
CA LYS A 405 48.16 -14.15 -0.59
C LYS A 405 47.56 -12.82 -0.12
N LEU A 406 48.44 -11.84 0.05
CA LEU A 406 48.01 -10.44 0.12
C LEU A 406 47.30 -10.07 -1.20
N SER A 407 46.16 -9.44 -1.12
CA SER A 407 45.51 -8.91 -2.34
C SER A 407 46.41 -7.84 -2.97
N LEU A 408 46.33 -7.64 -4.27
CA LEU A 408 47.07 -6.59 -4.99
C LEU A 408 46.92 -5.20 -4.35
N ILE A 409 45.77 -4.92 -3.72
CA ILE A 409 45.54 -3.68 -2.97
C ILE A 409 46.49 -3.55 -1.77
N HIS A 410 46.73 -4.62 -1.02
CA HIS A 410 47.67 -4.59 0.12
C HIS A 410 49.12 -4.48 -0.32
N ILE A 411 49.44 -4.89 -1.55
CA ILE A 411 50.79 -4.83 -2.09
C ILE A 411 51.04 -3.46 -2.77
N SER A 412 50.08 -2.93 -3.49
CA SER A 412 50.22 -1.70 -4.30
C SER A 412 49.88 -0.41 -3.56
N GLU A 413 49.08 -0.46 -2.50
CA GLU A 413 48.68 0.73 -1.72
C GLU A 413 48.76 0.52 -0.19
N PRO A 414 49.91 0.12 0.38
CA PRO A 414 50.02 -0.16 1.81
C PRO A 414 49.86 1.08 2.71
N THR A 415 49.88 2.27 2.14
CA THR A 415 49.88 3.55 2.88
C THR A 415 48.53 4.32 2.86
N ARG A 416 47.53 3.83 2.19
CA ARG A 416 46.23 4.53 2.09
C ARG A 416 45.34 4.41 3.34
N LEU A 417 45.79 3.68 4.35
CA LEU A 417 45.11 3.52 5.66
C LEU A 417 45.70 4.42 6.78
N LEU A 418 46.57 5.34 6.43
CA LEU A 418 47.08 6.37 7.30
C LEU A 418 46.67 7.75 6.77
#